data_36d2404ca3553d0746ff993080b79d96
#
_entry.id   36d2404ca3553d0746ff993080b79d96
#
_cell.length_a   1.000
_cell.length_b   1.000
_cell.length_c   1.000
_cell.angle_alpha   90.00
_cell.angle_beta   90.00
_cell.angle_gamma   90.00
#
_symmetry.space_group_name_H-M   'P 1'
#
loop_
_entity.id
_entity.type
_entity.pdbx_description
1 polymer ?
#
loop_
_entity_poly.entity_id
_entity_poly.type
_entity_poly.pdbx_seq_one_letter_code
_entity_poly.pdbx_strand_id
1 'polypeptide(L)'
;MKKKKKVIGGVVIIGAIIVVAILLLISTVRVPAGYIAVQYSMSGGIKGDVLTQGWHLKSPTVKTTLYSVSLEQSYLTAGKDGDSKDDDSFSASSSEGKAMQIDLTFTYQYNPDKVADLFTKFRGQSGKEVRDSFIKPNIISWTKEVVANYKVSDILGSERTNVNTTLTDYLNKKFEPYGITISNVSLINISVDAKTQEAINTKITAQQAAETQEINNQTAINKAKADAEVTKAEAQAKADAQLIEAKAQAEANNKLSSSITDELIRMKEAEARNKFGWVTISGTNNTVVTDK
;
A
#
# COMPACT_ATOMS: atom_id res chain seq x y z
N MET A 1 42.42 -18.99 74.60
CA MET A 1 42.92 -18.67 73.25
C MET A 1 42.23 -19.45 72.10
N LYS A 2 41.85 -20.74 72.24
CA LYS A 2 41.25 -21.56 71.18
C LYS A 2 39.86 -21.07 70.69
N LYS A 3 38.96 -20.49 71.54
CA LYS A 3 37.62 -20.00 71.15
C LYS A 3 37.71 -18.71 70.31
N LYS A 4 38.64 -17.75 70.59
CA LYS A 4 38.81 -16.53 69.77
C LYS A 4 39.33 -16.85 68.35
N LYS A 5 40.22 -17.85 68.19
CA LYS A 5 40.68 -18.29 66.86
C LYS A 5 39.57 -18.92 66.01
N LYS A 6 38.62 -19.67 66.64
CA LYS A 6 37.46 -20.21 65.92
C LYS A 6 36.45 -19.13 65.47
N VAL A 7 36.24 -18.11 66.30
CA VAL A 7 35.35 -16.98 65.96
C VAL A 7 35.98 -16.13 64.82
N ILE A 8 37.29 -15.84 64.89
CA ILE A 8 37.98 -15.13 63.82
C ILE A 8 37.96 -15.92 62.50
N GLY A 9 38.16 -17.24 62.56
CA GLY A 9 38.02 -18.11 61.36
C GLY A 9 36.63 -18.09 60.78
N GLY A 10 35.56 -18.10 61.58
CA GLY A 10 34.20 -17.97 61.12
C GLY A 10 33.88 -16.64 60.43
N VAL A 11 34.37 -15.53 60.99
CA VAL A 11 34.19 -14.19 60.39
C VAL A 11 34.91 -14.09 59.02
N VAL A 12 36.11 -14.66 58.91
CA VAL A 12 36.87 -14.67 57.63
C VAL A 12 36.16 -15.50 56.56
N ILE A 13 35.61 -16.63 56.91
CA ILE A 13 34.84 -17.48 55.98
C ILE A 13 33.58 -16.77 55.53
N ILE A 14 32.81 -16.13 56.39
CA ILE A 14 31.64 -15.37 56.06
C ILE A 14 32.02 -14.21 55.14
N GLY A 15 33.09 -13.49 55.44
CA GLY A 15 33.60 -12.43 54.59
C GLY A 15 33.98 -12.93 53.19
N ALA A 16 34.65 -14.07 53.10
CA ALA A 16 35.00 -14.68 51.81
C ALA A 16 33.76 -15.09 50.99
N ILE A 17 32.76 -15.63 51.63
CA ILE A 17 31.49 -15.99 50.96
C ILE A 17 30.77 -14.77 50.40
N ILE A 18 30.75 -13.67 51.18
CA ILE A 18 30.15 -12.40 50.72
C ILE A 18 30.91 -11.84 49.53
N VAL A 19 32.24 -11.87 49.53
CA VAL A 19 33.05 -11.42 48.40
C VAL A 19 32.79 -12.27 47.15
N VAL A 20 32.73 -13.58 47.29
CA VAL A 20 32.42 -14.48 46.18
C VAL A 20 30.98 -14.22 45.63
N ALA A 21 30.01 -14.03 46.51
CA ALA A 21 28.64 -13.70 46.10
C ALA A 21 28.60 -12.36 45.35
N ILE A 22 29.30 -11.33 45.80
CA ILE A 22 29.40 -10.03 45.12
C ILE A 22 30.08 -10.20 43.75
N LEU A 23 31.14 -10.97 43.65
CA LEU A 23 31.84 -11.25 42.40
C LEU A 23 30.92 -12.01 41.40
N LEU A 24 30.15 -12.95 41.86
CA LEU A 24 29.18 -13.66 41.02
C LEU A 24 28.09 -12.72 40.51
N LEU A 25 27.57 -11.83 41.34
CA LEU A 25 26.55 -10.84 40.92
C LEU A 25 27.10 -9.87 39.88
N ILE A 26 28.34 -9.42 40.00
CA ILE A 26 28.98 -8.50 39.03
C ILE A 26 29.38 -9.25 37.74
N SER A 27 29.60 -10.57 37.83
CA SER A 27 30.03 -11.41 36.72
C SER A 27 28.86 -11.90 35.86
N THR A 28 27.62 -11.61 36.20
CA THR A 28 26.44 -11.99 35.40
C THR A 28 25.88 -10.81 34.62
N VAL A 29 25.47 -11.04 33.39
CA VAL A 29 24.73 -10.07 32.57
C VAL A 29 23.51 -10.75 31.97
N ARG A 30 22.38 -10.05 32.02
CA ARG A 30 21.15 -10.48 31.36
C ARG A 30 20.95 -9.65 30.10
N VAL A 31 20.91 -10.31 28.95
CA VAL A 31 20.56 -9.71 27.67
C VAL A 31 19.07 -9.94 27.43
N PRO A 32 18.25 -8.88 27.35
CA PRO A 32 16.81 -9.02 27.10
C PRO A 32 16.53 -9.63 25.74
N ALA A 33 15.28 -10.16 25.56
CA ALA A 33 14.83 -10.60 24.25
C ALA A 33 14.82 -9.43 23.25
N GLY A 34 15.25 -9.71 22.01
CA GLY A 34 15.38 -8.68 20.97
C GLY A 34 16.62 -7.79 21.06
N TYR A 35 17.52 -8.07 22.02
CA TYR A 35 18.79 -7.40 22.17
C TYR A 35 19.95 -8.35 22.01
N ILE A 36 21.08 -7.79 21.58
CA ILE A 36 22.41 -8.41 21.65
C ILE A 36 23.37 -7.50 22.39
N ALA A 37 24.41 -8.08 22.97
CA ALA A 37 25.39 -7.30 23.72
C ALA A 37 26.80 -7.50 23.19
N VAL A 38 27.49 -6.39 22.91
CA VAL A 38 28.91 -6.39 22.57
C VAL A 38 29.73 -6.34 23.86
N GLN A 39 30.72 -7.20 23.99
CA GLN A 39 31.64 -7.24 25.11
C GLN A 39 32.92 -6.49 24.78
N TYR A 40 33.32 -5.58 25.66
CA TYR A 40 34.56 -4.83 25.56
C TYR A 40 35.37 -4.92 26.84
N SER A 41 36.64 -5.25 26.71
CA SER A 41 37.62 -5.26 27.79
C SER A 41 38.74 -4.28 27.48
N MET A 42 39.16 -3.47 28.46
CA MET A 42 40.29 -2.56 28.28
C MET A 42 41.63 -3.27 28.03
N SER A 43 41.76 -4.53 28.47
CA SER A 43 42.97 -5.34 28.27
C SER A 43 42.99 -6.20 27.02
N GLY A 44 41.83 -6.52 26.45
CA GLY A 44 41.71 -7.45 25.33
C GLY A 44 40.84 -6.94 24.17
N GLY A 45 40.38 -5.70 24.22
CA GLY A 45 39.52 -5.12 23.18
C GLY A 45 38.13 -5.75 23.13
N ILE A 46 37.53 -5.75 21.95
CA ILE A 46 36.24 -6.40 21.70
C ILE A 46 36.46 -7.91 21.76
N LYS A 47 35.66 -8.61 22.55
CA LYS A 47 35.59 -10.07 22.50
C LYS A 47 34.72 -10.46 21.30
N GLY A 48 35.26 -11.35 20.48
CA GLY A 48 34.71 -11.66 19.15
C GLY A 48 33.27 -12.15 19.12
N ASP A 49 32.75 -12.70 20.21
CA ASP A 49 31.37 -13.22 20.25
C ASP A 49 30.41 -12.19 20.87
N VAL A 50 29.40 -11.84 20.08
CA VAL A 50 28.26 -11.04 20.55
C VAL A 50 27.37 -11.91 21.43
N LEU A 51 27.02 -11.45 22.62
CA LEU A 51 26.10 -12.17 23.50
C LEU A 51 24.67 -12.06 22.95
N THR A 52 24.06 -13.21 22.74
CA THR A 52 22.64 -13.30 22.36
C THR A 52 21.75 -13.14 23.59
N GLN A 53 20.44 -13.15 23.41
CA GLN A 53 19.47 -13.08 24.51
C GLN A 53 19.70 -14.19 25.55
N GLY A 54 19.56 -13.86 26.83
CA GLY A 54 19.70 -14.80 27.94
C GLY A 54 20.62 -14.31 29.05
N TRP A 55 20.98 -15.26 29.95
CA TRP A 55 21.93 -15.02 31.03
C TRP A 55 23.33 -15.46 30.60
N HIS A 56 24.30 -14.59 30.75
CA HIS A 56 25.70 -14.86 30.40
C HIS A 56 26.62 -14.57 31.57
N LEU A 57 27.66 -15.37 31.68
CA LEU A 57 28.75 -15.12 32.63
C LEU A 57 29.83 -14.30 31.93
N LYS A 58 30.24 -13.20 32.55
CA LYS A 58 31.30 -12.33 32.04
C LYS A 58 32.36 -12.05 33.11
N SER A 59 33.57 -11.69 32.70
CA SER A 59 34.55 -11.17 33.66
C SER A 59 34.08 -9.83 34.24
N PRO A 60 34.29 -9.55 35.54
CA PRO A 60 33.94 -8.27 36.17
C PRO A 60 34.52 -7.02 35.46
N THR A 61 35.64 -7.20 34.76
CA THR A 61 36.35 -6.11 34.03
C THR A 61 35.77 -5.86 32.63
N VAL A 62 34.85 -6.71 32.14
CA VAL A 62 34.26 -6.59 30.82
C VAL A 62 33.01 -5.74 30.90
N LYS A 63 32.94 -4.68 30.09
CA LYS A 63 31.74 -3.89 29.84
C LYS A 63 30.92 -4.51 28.77
N THR A 64 29.61 -4.43 28.90
CA THR A 64 28.62 -4.92 27.88
C THR A 64 27.78 -3.75 27.42
N THR A 65 27.62 -3.61 26.11
CA THR A 65 26.82 -2.57 25.49
C THR A 65 25.71 -3.23 24.67
N LEU A 66 24.46 -2.82 24.90
CA LEU A 66 23.27 -3.41 24.30
C LEU A 66 22.90 -2.71 22.99
N TYR A 67 22.51 -3.52 22.01
CA TYR A 67 21.93 -3.08 20.74
C TYR A 67 20.64 -3.83 20.46
N SER A 68 19.62 -3.13 20.00
CA SER A 68 18.35 -3.74 19.62
C SER A 68 18.45 -4.37 18.24
N VAL A 69 18.18 -5.66 18.14
CA VAL A 69 18.07 -6.38 16.86
C VAL A 69 16.62 -6.61 16.48
N SER A 70 15.67 -6.19 17.33
CA SER A 70 14.26 -6.08 17.00
C SER A 70 13.96 -4.72 16.38
N LEU A 71 12.82 -4.65 15.70
CA LEU A 71 12.32 -3.41 15.12
C LEU A 71 12.01 -2.40 16.24
N GLU A 72 12.69 -1.28 16.24
CA GLU A 72 12.41 -0.14 17.12
C GLU A 72 11.86 1.01 16.31
N GLN A 73 10.79 1.62 16.81
CA GLN A 73 10.21 2.83 16.24
C GLN A 73 10.72 4.04 17.00
N SER A 74 11.08 5.09 16.27
CA SER A 74 11.54 6.37 16.79
C SER A 74 10.80 7.52 16.12
N TYR A 75 10.65 8.62 16.83
CA TYR A 75 9.84 9.75 16.42
C TYR A 75 10.68 11.03 16.38
N LEU A 76 10.43 11.83 15.35
CA LEU A 76 10.91 13.18 15.18
C LEU A 76 9.68 14.09 15.06
N THR A 77 9.07 14.44 16.20
CA THR A 77 7.78 15.16 16.26
C THR A 77 7.88 16.36 17.17
N ALA A 78 7.00 17.33 16.95
CA ALA A 78 6.78 18.44 17.84
C ALA A 78 6.05 17.98 19.11
N GLY A 79 6.62 18.22 20.29
CA GLY A 79 5.94 18.05 21.57
C GLY A 79 6.02 16.66 22.21
N LYS A 80 5.02 16.32 23.02
CA LYS A 80 5.08 15.22 24.00
C LYS A 80 4.95 13.81 23.41
N ASP A 81 4.65 13.71 22.13
CA ASP A 81 4.41 12.44 21.43
C ASP A 81 5.69 11.83 20.82
N GLY A 82 6.82 12.48 21.03
CA GLY A 82 8.14 12.07 20.54
C GLY A 82 8.95 11.21 21.51
N ASP A 83 10.13 10.80 21.06
CA ASP A 83 11.13 10.09 21.89
C ASP A 83 11.80 11.01 22.91
N SER A 84 11.78 12.31 22.65
CA SER A 84 12.32 13.35 23.53
C SER A 84 11.22 14.18 24.16
N LYS A 85 11.57 14.94 25.20
CA LYS A 85 10.67 15.93 25.79
C LYS A 85 10.69 17.26 25.02
N ASP A 86 11.65 17.40 24.11
CA ASP A 86 11.88 18.58 23.30
C ASP A 86 11.23 18.40 21.91
N ASP A 87 11.06 19.50 21.20
CA ASP A 87 10.58 19.50 19.82
C ASP A 87 11.67 18.96 18.90
N ASP A 88 11.48 17.73 18.43
CA ASP A 88 12.37 17.05 17.48
C ASP A 88 11.89 17.24 16.01
N SER A 89 10.81 17.98 15.77
CA SER A 89 10.36 18.32 14.42
C SER A 89 11.40 19.18 13.70
N PHE A 90 11.40 19.18 12.39
CA PHE A 90 12.41 19.91 11.63
C PHE A 90 11.82 20.62 10.41
N SER A 91 12.44 21.75 10.07
CA SER A 91 12.08 22.49 8.87
C SER A 91 12.83 21.96 7.64
N ALA A 92 12.11 21.77 6.52
CA ALA A 92 12.66 21.43 5.21
C ALA A 92 12.09 22.35 4.14
N SER A 93 12.77 22.48 3.01
CA SER A 93 12.28 23.24 1.85
C SER A 93 11.87 22.29 0.74
N SER A 94 10.74 22.60 0.08
CA SER A 94 10.30 21.88 -1.12
C SER A 94 11.09 22.30 -2.35
N SER A 95 10.87 21.61 -3.48
CA SER A 95 11.43 21.98 -4.80
C SER A 95 11.00 23.37 -5.28
N GLU A 96 9.91 23.89 -4.72
CA GLU A 96 9.39 25.24 -5.01
C GLU A 96 9.96 26.30 -4.04
N GLY A 97 10.90 25.94 -3.17
CA GLY A 97 11.50 26.81 -2.16
C GLY A 97 10.58 27.18 -1.01
N LYS A 98 9.50 26.43 -0.81
CA LYS A 98 8.57 26.63 0.32
C LYS A 98 9.06 25.89 1.56
N ALA A 99 9.12 26.62 2.68
CA ALA A 99 9.46 26.03 3.98
C ALA A 99 8.29 25.21 4.52
N MET A 100 8.60 24.03 5.04
CA MET A 100 7.64 23.10 5.65
C MET A 100 8.20 22.64 6.97
N GLN A 101 7.37 22.58 8.01
CA GLN A 101 7.69 21.89 9.26
C GLN A 101 7.21 20.45 9.15
N ILE A 102 8.10 19.52 9.43
CA ILE A 102 7.86 18.09 9.20
C ILE A 102 8.01 17.34 10.49
N ASP A 103 7.01 16.52 10.80
CA ASP A 103 7.04 15.45 11.78
C ASP A 103 7.21 14.12 11.06
N LEU A 104 8.13 13.29 11.54
CA LEU A 104 8.52 12.05 10.92
C LEU A 104 8.62 10.92 11.94
N THR A 105 8.20 9.73 11.57
CA THR A 105 8.50 8.49 12.30
C THR A 105 9.32 7.56 11.42
N PHE A 106 10.17 6.79 12.05
CA PHE A 106 10.97 5.78 11.36
C PHE A 106 11.15 4.54 12.22
N THR A 107 11.23 3.39 11.55
CA THR A 107 11.48 2.10 12.17
C THR A 107 12.85 1.62 11.74
N TYR A 108 13.67 1.23 12.71
CA TYR A 108 15.05 0.79 12.49
C TYR A 108 15.39 -0.43 13.32
N GLN A 109 16.45 -1.13 12.92
CA GLN A 109 17.07 -2.21 13.67
C GLN A 109 18.56 -2.28 13.39
N TYR A 110 19.34 -2.79 14.35
CA TYR A 110 20.75 -3.07 14.14
C TYR A 110 20.95 -4.47 13.57
N ASN A 111 21.83 -4.60 12.58
CA ASN A 111 22.18 -5.90 12.02
C ASN A 111 23.08 -6.67 12.98
N PRO A 112 22.68 -7.84 13.48
CA PRO A 112 23.45 -8.63 14.44
C PRO A 112 24.90 -8.87 14.01
N ASP A 113 25.12 -9.14 12.73
CA ASP A 113 26.44 -9.51 12.18
C ASP A 113 27.38 -8.30 12.10
N LYS A 114 26.85 -7.08 12.07
CA LYS A 114 27.64 -5.83 11.93
C LYS A 114 27.76 -5.02 13.23
N VAL A 115 27.16 -5.48 14.33
CA VAL A 115 27.12 -4.71 15.59
C VAL A 115 28.49 -4.54 16.21
N ALA A 116 29.41 -5.51 16.09
CA ALA A 116 30.77 -5.38 16.61
C ALA A 116 31.56 -4.27 15.88
N ASP A 117 31.40 -4.20 14.54
CA ASP A 117 31.97 -3.12 13.73
C ASP A 117 31.36 -1.76 14.05
N LEU A 118 30.03 -1.75 14.22
CA LEU A 118 29.30 -0.55 14.62
C LEU A 118 29.78 -0.03 15.97
N PHE A 119 29.93 -0.92 16.97
CA PHE A 119 30.48 -0.57 18.28
C PHE A 119 31.84 0.11 18.15
N THR A 120 32.69 -0.41 17.27
CA THR A 120 34.04 0.21 17.05
C THR A 120 33.92 1.58 16.38
N LYS A 121 33.12 1.70 15.32
CA LYS A 121 32.91 2.95 14.58
C LYS A 121 32.35 4.05 15.47
N PHE A 122 31.44 3.70 16.38
CA PHE A 122 30.77 4.64 17.29
C PHE A 122 31.39 4.69 18.70
N ARG A 123 32.67 4.29 18.85
CA ARG A 123 33.44 4.41 20.09
C ARG A 123 32.80 3.80 21.33
N GLY A 124 32.08 2.69 21.13
CA GLY A 124 31.45 1.98 22.23
C GLY A 124 30.13 2.58 22.73
N GLN A 125 29.53 3.50 21.98
CA GLN A 125 28.20 4.02 22.28
C GLN A 125 27.14 2.90 22.25
N SER A 126 26.17 3.01 23.12
CA SER A 126 25.00 2.10 23.10
C SER A 126 24.11 2.35 21.89
N GLY A 127 23.25 1.38 21.55
CA GLY A 127 22.32 1.54 20.45
C GLY A 127 21.45 2.80 20.58
N LYS A 128 21.01 3.13 21.79
CA LYS A 128 20.25 4.36 22.05
C LYS A 128 21.09 5.63 21.77
N GLU A 129 22.32 5.65 22.22
CA GLU A 129 23.21 6.80 21.99
C GLU A 129 23.53 6.96 20.48
N VAL A 130 23.74 5.84 19.75
CA VAL A 130 23.93 5.87 18.29
C VAL A 130 22.66 6.38 17.59
N ARG A 131 21.47 5.98 18.05
CA ARG A 131 20.22 6.53 17.52
C ARG A 131 20.18 8.05 17.65
N ASP A 132 20.44 8.55 18.84
CA ASP A 132 20.27 9.97 19.16
C ASP A 132 21.39 10.84 18.56
N SER A 133 22.63 10.34 18.50
CA SER A 133 23.80 11.10 18.01
C SER A 133 24.06 10.96 16.51
N PHE A 134 23.61 9.87 15.89
CA PHE A 134 23.92 9.59 14.49
C PHE A 134 22.67 9.35 13.63
N ILE A 135 21.74 8.45 14.05
CA ILE A 135 20.60 8.09 13.21
C ILE A 135 19.67 9.28 13.04
N LYS A 136 19.17 9.88 14.11
CA LYS A 136 18.24 11.01 14.07
C LYS A 136 18.76 12.21 13.25
N PRO A 137 19.99 12.73 13.50
CA PRO A 137 20.49 13.86 12.72
C PRO A 137 20.66 13.56 11.23
N ASN A 138 21.09 12.34 10.88
CA ASN A 138 21.25 11.96 9.49
C ASN A 138 19.89 11.73 8.79
N ILE A 139 18.89 11.17 9.48
CA ILE A 139 17.52 11.08 8.96
C ILE A 139 17.00 12.49 8.65
N ILE A 140 17.16 13.44 9.55
CA ILE A 140 16.76 14.84 9.30
C ILE A 140 17.45 15.40 8.06
N SER A 141 18.77 15.27 7.98
CA SER A 141 19.56 15.81 6.88
C SER A 141 19.18 15.19 5.52
N TRP A 142 19.10 13.86 5.46
CA TRP A 142 18.80 13.15 4.23
C TRP A 142 17.32 13.23 3.84
N THR A 143 16.41 13.38 4.81
CA THR A 143 15.02 13.70 4.53
C THR A 143 14.88 15.04 3.85
N LYS A 144 15.60 16.08 4.32
CA LYS A 144 15.63 17.41 3.66
C LYS A 144 16.11 17.31 2.21
N GLU A 145 17.11 16.46 1.94
CA GLU A 145 17.63 16.25 0.59
C GLU A 145 16.59 15.61 -0.34
N VAL A 146 15.88 14.59 0.14
CA VAL A 146 14.83 13.92 -0.64
C VAL A 146 13.63 14.84 -0.86
N VAL A 147 13.13 15.46 0.20
CA VAL A 147 11.95 16.33 0.18
C VAL A 147 12.16 17.55 -0.74
N ALA A 148 13.38 18.05 -0.86
CA ALA A 148 13.72 19.15 -1.77
C ALA A 148 13.46 18.84 -3.25
N ASN A 149 13.26 17.59 -3.62
CA ASN A 149 12.93 17.19 -5.00
C ASN A 149 11.42 17.16 -5.28
N TYR A 150 10.58 17.31 -4.27
CA TYR A 150 9.13 17.22 -4.38
C TYR A 150 8.45 18.57 -4.15
N LYS A 151 7.29 18.77 -4.79
CA LYS A 151 6.43 19.93 -4.52
C LYS A 151 5.65 19.70 -3.24
N VAL A 152 5.27 20.78 -2.57
CA VAL A 152 4.46 20.70 -1.34
C VAL A 152 3.13 20.00 -1.62
N SER A 153 2.48 20.29 -2.75
CA SER A 153 1.23 19.64 -3.16
C SER A 153 1.34 18.13 -3.30
N ASP A 154 2.50 17.62 -3.74
CA ASP A 154 2.73 16.21 -3.96
C ASP A 154 2.92 15.47 -2.62
N ILE A 155 3.67 16.10 -1.70
CA ILE A 155 3.92 15.58 -0.35
C ILE A 155 2.64 15.56 0.51
N LEU A 156 1.77 16.57 0.36
CA LEU A 156 0.49 16.66 1.07
C LEU A 156 -0.63 15.86 0.39
N GLY A 157 -0.50 15.56 -0.89
CA GLY A 157 -1.51 14.93 -1.74
C GLY A 157 -1.32 13.42 -1.95
N SER A 158 -1.71 12.98 -3.15
CA SER A 158 -1.73 11.57 -3.57
C SER A 158 -0.35 10.91 -3.64
N GLU A 159 0.71 11.69 -3.87
CA GLU A 159 2.07 11.19 -4.01
C GLU A 159 2.78 10.91 -2.67
N ARG A 160 2.15 11.21 -1.54
CA ARG A 160 2.74 11.03 -0.20
C ARG A 160 3.27 9.62 0.04
N THR A 161 2.54 8.62 -0.42
CA THR A 161 2.96 7.21 -0.29
C THR A 161 4.23 6.94 -1.07
N ASN A 162 4.33 7.46 -2.28
CA ASN A 162 5.52 7.35 -3.12
C ASN A 162 6.72 8.07 -2.49
N VAL A 163 6.52 9.26 -1.93
CA VAL A 163 7.56 10.00 -1.18
C VAL A 163 8.06 9.18 0.02
N ASN A 164 7.18 8.60 0.82
CA ASN A 164 7.55 7.76 1.97
C ASN A 164 8.35 6.53 1.54
N THR A 165 7.95 5.86 0.44
CA THR A 165 8.68 4.71 -0.11
C THR A 165 10.07 5.11 -0.60
N THR A 166 10.16 6.16 -1.41
CA THR A 166 11.43 6.68 -1.91
C THR A 166 12.36 7.10 -0.76
N LEU A 167 11.80 7.74 0.28
CA LEU A 167 12.54 8.14 1.47
C LEU A 167 13.05 6.93 2.24
N THR A 168 12.22 5.89 2.42
CA THR A 168 12.61 4.67 3.09
C THR A 168 13.77 3.97 2.37
N ASP A 169 13.67 3.80 1.05
CA ASP A 169 14.69 3.16 0.24
C ASP A 169 16.01 3.94 0.26
N TYR A 170 15.90 5.27 0.14
CA TYR A 170 17.05 6.15 0.16
C TYR A 170 17.78 6.09 1.51
N LEU A 171 17.05 6.19 2.61
CA LEU A 171 17.60 6.13 3.94
C LEU A 171 18.17 4.75 4.26
N ASN A 172 17.46 3.68 3.91
CA ASN A 172 17.96 2.32 4.10
C ASN A 172 19.31 2.11 3.39
N LYS A 173 19.43 2.53 2.14
CA LYS A 173 20.69 2.45 1.38
C LYS A 173 21.82 3.26 2.01
N LYS A 174 21.51 4.41 2.59
CA LYS A 174 22.51 5.26 3.28
C LYS A 174 22.98 4.67 4.60
N PHE A 175 22.11 3.98 5.34
CA PHE A 175 22.44 3.39 6.65
C PHE A 175 23.01 1.97 6.56
N GLU A 176 22.77 1.24 5.48
CA GLU A 176 23.26 -0.14 5.27
C GLU A 176 24.77 -0.32 5.52
N PRO A 177 25.67 0.60 5.08
CA PRO A 177 27.11 0.47 5.32
C PRO A 177 27.50 0.53 6.80
N TYR A 178 26.61 1.06 7.64
CA TYR A 178 26.79 1.14 9.09
C TYR A 178 26.17 -0.04 9.83
N GLY A 179 25.53 -0.98 9.13
CA GLY A 179 24.85 -2.11 9.77
C GLY A 179 23.53 -1.71 10.45
N ILE A 180 22.89 -0.66 9.96
CA ILE A 180 21.58 -0.18 10.41
C ILE A 180 20.60 -0.38 9.26
N THR A 181 19.48 -1.05 9.53
CA THR A 181 18.40 -1.25 8.57
C THR A 181 17.25 -0.32 8.91
N ILE A 182 16.81 0.45 7.94
CA ILE A 182 15.61 1.29 8.04
C ILE A 182 14.48 0.57 7.31
N SER A 183 13.42 0.19 8.03
CA SER A 183 12.34 -0.62 7.47
C SER A 183 11.15 0.21 7.01
N ASN A 184 10.89 1.32 7.68
CA ASN A 184 9.77 2.20 7.36
C ASN A 184 10.09 3.63 7.78
N VAL A 185 9.79 4.57 6.90
CA VAL A 185 9.85 6.00 7.20
C VAL A 185 8.54 6.62 6.75
N SER A 186 7.91 7.36 7.62
CA SER A 186 6.63 8.01 7.34
C SER A 186 6.63 9.47 7.80
N LEU A 187 6.27 10.35 6.90
CA LEU A 187 5.96 11.73 7.22
C LEU A 187 4.60 11.75 7.91
N ILE A 188 4.53 12.11 9.19
CA ILE A 188 3.28 12.07 9.98
C ILE A 188 2.48 13.34 9.76
N ASN A 189 3.11 14.48 10.02
CA ASN A 189 2.50 15.79 9.91
C ASN A 189 3.40 16.72 9.13
N ILE A 190 2.79 17.53 8.27
CA ILE A 190 3.51 18.51 7.46
C ILE A 190 2.71 19.79 7.55
N SER A 191 3.29 20.81 8.14
CA SER A 191 2.68 22.12 8.24
C SER A 191 3.46 23.15 7.43
N VAL A 192 2.72 24.04 6.77
CA VAL A 192 3.25 25.15 5.98
C VAL A 192 2.62 26.44 6.47
N ASP A 193 3.12 27.57 6.04
CA ASP A 193 2.48 28.86 6.36
C ASP A 193 1.05 28.94 5.79
N ALA A 194 0.19 29.70 6.46
CA ALA A 194 -1.25 29.78 6.15
C ALA A 194 -1.53 30.18 4.68
N LYS A 195 -0.74 31.08 4.12
CA LYS A 195 -0.90 31.54 2.73
C LYS A 195 -0.53 30.45 1.72
N THR A 196 0.53 29.69 2.01
CA THR A 196 0.92 28.53 1.20
C THR A 196 -0.12 27.43 1.30
N GLN A 197 -0.66 27.18 2.49
CA GLN A 197 -1.74 26.18 2.70
C GLN A 197 -3.00 26.52 1.90
N GLU A 198 -3.42 27.78 1.90
CA GLU A 198 -4.57 28.25 1.13
C GLU A 198 -4.36 28.08 -0.38
N ALA A 199 -3.18 28.47 -0.87
CA ALA A 199 -2.83 28.30 -2.29
C ALA A 199 -2.81 26.83 -2.72
N ILE A 200 -2.31 25.94 -1.86
CA ILE A 200 -2.31 24.50 -2.10
C ILE A 200 -3.72 23.95 -2.12
N ASN A 201 -4.54 24.29 -1.14
CA ASN A 201 -5.94 23.85 -1.08
C ASN A 201 -6.71 24.27 -2.33
N THR A 202 -6.54 25.52 -2.77
CA THR A 202 -7.14 26.03 -4.00
C THR A 202 -6.68 25.23 -5.24
N LYS A 203 -5.38 24.94 -5.33
CA LYS A 203 -4.83 24.14 -6.41
C LYS A 203 -5.35 22.71 -6.43
N ILE A 204 -5.38 22.06 -5.25
CA ILE A 204 -5.90 20.68 -5.11
C ILE A 204 -7.39 20.65 -5.50
N THR A 205 -8.19 21.60 -5.03
CA THR A 205 -9.62 21.70 -5.38
C THR A 205 -9.82 21.88 -6.87
N ALA A 206 -9.02 22.74 -7.51
CA ALA A 206 -9.07 22.93 -8.96
C ALA A 206 -8.67 21.67 -9.74
N GLN A 207 -7.63 20.97 -9.29
CA GLN A 207 -7.21 19.70 -9.90
C GLN A 207 -8.30 18.61 -9.78
N GLN A 208 -8.89 18.47 -8.59
CA GLN A 208 -9.98 17.51 -8.36
C GLN A 208 -11.22 17.84 -9.22
N ALA A 209 -11.54 19.13 -9.37
CA ALA A 209 -12.64 19.55 -10.24
C ALA A 209 -12.35 19.22 -11.73
N ALA A 210 -11.12 19.45 -12.19
CA ALA A 210 -10.72 19.10 -13.54
C ALA A 210 -10.74 17.58 -13.79
N GLU A 211 -10.23 16.79 -12.85
CA GLU A 211 -10.26 15.32 -12.93
C GLU A 211 -11.71 14.78 -12.93
N THR A 212 -12.55 15.33 -12.06
CA THR A 212 -13.99 14.97 -12.01
C THR A 212 -14.66 15.30 -13.35
N GLN A 213 -14.36 16.46 -13.95
CA GLN A 213 -14.89 16.83 -15.24
C GLN A 213 -14.43 15.88 -16.37
N GLU A 214 -13.18 15.48 -16.36
CA GLU A 214 -12.65 14.51 -17.33
C GLU A 214 -13.31 13.13 -17.19
N ILE A 215 -13.49 12.65 -15.96
CA ILE A 215 -14.21 11.40 -15.68
C ILE A 215 -15.67 11.49 -16.15
N ASN A 216 -16.34 12.62 -15.91
CA ASN A 216 -17.70 12.85 -16.38
C ASN A 216 -17.79 12.87 -17.90
N ASN A 217 -16.85 13.55 -18.57
CA ASN A 217 -16.77 13.57 -20.03
C ASN A 217 -16.54 12.17 -20.60
N GLN A 218 -15.60 11.42 -20.03
CA GLN A 218 -15.32 10.06 -20.47
C GLN A 218 -16.51 9.13 -20.24
N THR A 219 -17.22 9.29 -19.13
CA THR A 219 -18.45 8.56 -18.81
C THR A 219 -19.56 8.88 -19.80
N ALA A 220 -19.73 10.16 -20.16
CA ALA A 220 -20.71 10.58 -21.17
C ALA A 220 -20.38 10.01 -22.56
N ILE A 221 -19.12 10.02 -22.97
CA ILE A 221 -18.66 9.41 -24.22
C ILE A 221 -18.92 7.89 -24.23
N ASN A 222 -18.59 7.20 -23.15
CA ASN A 222 -18.81 5.75 -23.03
C ASN A 222 -20.31 5.41 -23.06
N LYS A 223 -21.13 6.21 -22.38
CA LYS A 223 -22.59 6.07 -22.43
C LYS A 223 -23.14 6.28 -23.85
N ALA A 224 -22.73 7.35 -24.53
CA ALA A 224 -23.15 7.60 -25.91
C ALA A 224 -22.75 6.48 -26.87
N LYS A 225 -21.55 5.91 -26.70
CA LYS A 225 -21.11 4.73 -27.48
C LYS A 225 -21.97 3.51 -27.21
N ALA A 226 -22.25 3.23 -25.92
CA ALA A 226 -23.12 2.11 -25.53
C ALA A 226 -24.54 2.27 -26.07
N ASP A 227 -25.14 3.45 -25.98
CA ASP A 227 -26.47 3.75 -26.51
C ASP A 227 -26.50 3.58 -28.05
N ALA A 228 -25.45 4.01 -28.75
CA ALA A 228 -25.33 3.81 -30.20
C ALA A 228 -25.19 2.31 -30.57
N GLU A 229 -24.46 1.52 -29.80
CA GLU A 229 -24.35 0.07 -30.00
C GLU A 229 -25.66 -0.64 -29.74
N VAL A 230 -26.40 -0.27 -28.68
CA VAL A 230 -27.75 -0.79 -28.39
C VAL A 230 -28.70 -0.47 -29.56
N THR A 231 -28.74 0.77 -30.01
CA THR A 231 -29.59 1.20 -31.15
C THR A 231 -29.28 0.41 -32.43
N LYS A 232 -27.99 0.19 -32.71
CA LYS A 232 -27.53 -0.62 -33.84
C LYS A 232 -27.97 -2.09 -33.72
N ALA A 233 -27.80 -2.66 -32.53
CA ALA A 233 -28.19 -4.04 -32.23
C ALA A 233 -29.71 -4.22 -32.35
N GLU A 234 -30.51 -3.27 -31.87
CA GLU A 234 -32.00 -3.29 -32.02
C GLU A 234 -32.42 -3.17 -33.48
N ALA A 235 -31.79 -2.29 -34.27
CA ALA A 235 -32.08 -2.17 -35.69
C ALA A 235 -31.72 -3.45 -36.44
N GLN A 236 -30.60 -4.07 -36.14
CA GLN A 236 -30.19 -5.35 -36.70
C GLN A 236 -31.16 -6.47 -36.33
N ALA A 237 -31.57 -6.58 -35.07
CA ALA A 237 -32.54 -7.58 -34.60
C ALA A 237 -33.90 -7.40 -35.28
N LYS A 238 -34.36 -6.16 -35.50
CA LYS A 238 -35.60 -5.89 -36.25
C LYS A 238 -35.48 -6.31 -37.72
N ALA A 239 -34.36 -6.02 -38.37
CA ALA A 239 -34.11 -6.43 -39.74
C ALA A 239 -34.05 -7.95 -39.87
N ASP A 240 -33.39 -8.63 -38.95
CA ASP A 240 -33.33 -10.11 -38.92
C ASP A 240 -34.68 -10.73 -38.67
N ALA A 241 -35.49 -10.19 -37.75
CA ALA A 241 -36.84 -10.63 -37.50
C ALA A 241 -37.74 -10.49 -38.76
N GLN A 242 -37.68 -9.35 -39.44
CA GLN A 242 -38.43 -9.14 -40.72
C GLN A 242 -37.98 -10.12 -41.82
N LEU A 243 -36.69 -10.40 -41.90
CA LEU A 243 -36.16 -11.36 -42.88
C LEU A 243 -36.63 -12.78 -42.57
N ILE A 244 -36.67 -13.18 -41.31
CA ILE A 244 -37.20 -14.49 -40.87
C ILE A 244 -38.70 -14.60 -41.19
N GLU A 245 -39.47 -13.55 -40.88
CA GLU A 245 -40.90 -13.50 -41.16
C GLU A 245 -41.17 -13.58 -42.65
N ALA A 246 -40.44 -12.80 -43.46
CA ALA A 246 -40.58 -12.85 -44.92
C ALA A 246 -40.21 -14.22 -45.50
N LYS A 247 -39.17 -14.88 -44.98
CA LYS A 247 -38.80 -16.24 -45.40
C LYS A 247 -39.88 -17.25 -45.00
N ALA A 248 -40.38 -17.19 -43.78
CA ALA A 248 -41.44 -18.06 -43.30
C ALA A 248 -42.73 -17.90 -44.15
N GLN A 249 -43.08 -16.64 -44.49
CA GLN A 249 -44.22 -16.35 -45.35
C GLN A 249 -44.00 -16.89 -46.78
N ALA A 250 -42.79 -16.72 -47.33
CA ALA A 250 -42.44 -17.25 -48.65
C ALA A 250 -42.52 -18.80 -48.68
N GLU A 251 -42.01 -19.47 -47.63
CA GLU A 251 -42.09 -20.91 -47.49
C GLU A 251 -43.56 -21.39 -47.35
N ALA A 252 -44.38 -20.72 -46.56
CA ALA A 252 -45.80 -20.99 -46.41
C ALA A 252 -46.51 -20.83 -47.74
N ASN A 253 -46.29 -19.76 -48.49
CA ASN A 253 -46.83 -19.51 -49.79
C ASN A 253 -46.40 -20.57 -50.81
N ASN A 254 -45.10 -20.97 -50.79
CA ASN A 254 -44.61 -22.04 -51.66
C ASN A 254 -45.30 -23.41 -51.35
N LYS A 255 -45.43 -23.74 -50.07
CA LYS A 255 -46.17 -24.97 -49.65
C LYS A 255 -47.62 -24.89 -50.05
N LEU A 256 -48.31 -23.76 -49.90
CA LEU A 256 -49.66 -23.54 -50.32
C LEU A 256 -49.79 -23.71 -51.85
N SER A 257 -48.90 -23.04 -52.59
CA SER A 257 -48.86 -23.14 -54.06
C SER A 257 -48.60 -24.56 -54.54
N SER A 258 -47.72 -25.32 -53.89
CA SER A 258 -47.48 -26.72 -54.26
C SER A 258 -48.59 -27.67 -53.85
N SER A 259 -49.45 -27.27 -52.93
CA SER A 259 -50.63 -28.07 -52.51
C SER A 259 -51.92 -27.76 -53.33
N ILE A 260 -51.89 -26.68 -54.13
CA ILE A 260 -52.99 -26.33 -55.03
C ILE A 260 -52.82 -27.15 -56.29
N THR A 261 -53.54 -28.28 -56.36
CA THR A 261 -53.67 -29.10 -57.55
C THR A 261 -54.88 -28.66 -58.34
N ASP A 262 -54.90 -28.96 -59.68
CA ASP A 262 -56.07 -28.69 -60.55
C ASP A 262 -57.33 -29.31 -60.00
N GLU A 263 -57.24 -30.47 -59.33
CA GLU A 263 -58.34 -31.09 -58.66
C GLU A 263 -58.91 -30.30 -57.49
N LEU A 264 -58.03 -29.71 -56.68
CA LEU A 264 -58.44 -28.85 -55.56
C LEU A 264 -59.15 -27.58 -56.09
N ILE A 265 -58.64 -26.99 -57.17
CA ILE A 265 -59.30 -25.83 -57.84
C ILE A 265 -60.67 -26.18 -58.31
N ARG A 266 -60.81 -27.29 -59.03
CA ARG A 266 -62.11 -27.75 -59.53
C ARG A 266 -63.10 -28.07 -58.39
N MET A 267 -62.60 -28.64 -57.29
CA MET A 267 -63.41 -28.90 -56.11
C MET A 267 -63.94 -27.61 -55.47
N LYS A 268 -63.02 -26.61 -55.28
CA LYS A 268 -63.40 -25.30 -54.75
C LYS A 268 -64.28 -24.49 -55.66
N GLU A 269 -64.11 -24.60 -56.97
CA GLU A 269 -65.06 -24.06 -57.97
C GLU A 269 -66.41 -24.72 -57.89
N ALA A 270 -66.47 -26.04 -57.70
CA ALA A 270 -67.71 -26.76 -57.52
C ALA A 270 -68.42 -26.38 -56.21
N GLU A 271 -67.68 -26.26 -55.10
CA GLU A 271 -68.20 -25.75 -53.82
C GLU A 271 -68.76 -24.33 -53.95
N ALA A 272 -68.02 -23.44 -54.60
CA ALA A 272 -68.43 -22.05 -54.82
C ALA A 272 -69.72 -22.01 -55.70
N ARG A 273 -69.78 -22.83 -56.73
CA ARG A 273 -70.94 -22.95 -57.58
C ARG A 273 -72.16 -23.45 -56.82
N ASN A 274 -71.97 -24.43 -55.93
CA ASN A 274 -73.07 -24.94 -55.11
C ASN A 274 -73.57 -23.92 -54.08
N LYS A 275 -72.69 -23.08 -53.57
CA LYS A 275 -73.02 -22.13 -52.51
C LYS A 275 -73.55 -20.79 -53.01
N PHE A 276 -73.08 -20.32 -54.17
CA PHE A 276 -73.36 -18.99 -54.68
C PHE A 276 -74.05 -18.97 -56.09
N GLY A 277 -74.34 -20.11 -56.66
CA GLY A 277 -74.96 -20.20 -57.99
C GLY A 277 -73.98 -20.00 -59.16
N TRP A 278 -74.46 -20.13 -60.40
CA TRP A 278 -73.63 -19.90 -61.59
C TRP A 278 -73.65 -18.43 -61.99
N VAL A 279 -72.44 -17.91 -62.25
CA VAL A 279 -72.29 -16.62 -62.90
C VAL A 279 -71.93 -16.89 -64.36
N THR A 280 -72.83 -16.59 -65.28
CA THR A 280 -72.56 -16.69 -66.72
C THR A 280 -72.18 -15.27 -67.20
N ILE A 281 -70.94 -15.08 -67.66
CA ILE A 281 -70.58 -13.85 -68.35
C ILE A 281 -70.82 -14.03 -69.81
N SER A 282 -71.82 -13.40 -70.31
CA SER A 282 -72.22 -13.47 -71.72
C SER A 282 -72.01 -12.11 -72.39
N GLY A 283 -71.14 -12.09 -73.37
CA GLY A 283 -71.09 -11.02 -74.33
C GLY A 283 -70.03 -9.92 -74.04
N THR A 284 -69.62 -9.23 -75.04
CA THR A 284 -68.56 -8.21 -75.16
C THR A 284 -68.77 -6.88 -74.42
N ASN A 285 -69.78 -6.79 -73.56
CA ASN A 285 -70.00 -5.65 -72.68
C ASN A 285 -70.13 -6.18 -71.23
N ASN A 286 -69.23 -5.72 -70.38
CA ASN A 286 -69.10 -6.07 -68.96
C ASN A 286 -70.38 -5.88 -68.11
N THR A 287 -71.38 -6.72 -68.32
CA THR A 287 -72.54 -6.82 -67.45
C THR A 287 -72.54 -8.17 -66.74
N VAL A 288 -72.35 -8.17 -65.45
CA VAL A 288 -72.53 -9.34 -64.60
C VAL A 288 -73.97 -9.47 -64.26
N VAL A 289 -74.61 -10.51 -64.74
CA VAL A 289 -76.01 -10.90 -64.39
C VAL A 289 -75.90 -11.97 -63.32
N THR A 290 -76.40 -11.71 -62.13
CA THR A 290 -76.58 -12.69 -61.05
C THR A 290 -78.00 -13.18 -61.09
N ASP A 291 -78.20 -14.45 -61.48
CA ASP A 291 -79.48 -15.14 -61.24
C ASP A 291 -79.49 -15.73 -59.84
N LYS A 292 -80.52 -15.44 -59.06
CA LYS A 292 -80.77 -15.96 -57.71
C LYS A 292 -81.19 -17.42 -57.75
#